data_0d32c324d06d3ba066e1e7969e3fe76a
#
_entry.id   0d32c324d06d3ba066e1e7969e3fe76a
#
_cell.length_a   1.000
_cell.length_b   1.000
_cell.length_c   1.000
_cell.angle_alpha   90.00
_cell.angle_beta   90.00
_cell.angle_gamma   90.00
#
_symmetry.space_group_name_H-M   'P 1'
#
loop_
_entity.id
_entity.type
_entity.pdbx_description
1 polymer ?
#
loop_
_entity_poly.entity_id
_entity_poly.type
_entity_poly.pdbx_seq_one_letter_code
_entity_poly.pdbx_strand_id
1 'polypeptide(L)'
;MPSPDQLRTRIAEYVNAINSRDADAIAAQFTEDAHHHDPVSNPPNIGRAAIVTFFENGIAASEGWTFAAKAVHTCADNAAIDFEIAVVTGGATMTIAGIEIFEADGEGRFTSVRAYWDDADLTFT
;
A
#
# COMPACT_ATOMS: atom_id res chain seq x y z
N MET A 1 8.04 1.84 19.87
CA MET A 1 6.85 2.35 19.15
C MET A 1 7.21 3.67 18.51
N PRO A 2 6.96 3.87 17.20
CA PRO A 2 7.25 5.15 16.57
C PRO A 2 6.32 6.24 17.10
N SER A 3 6.79 7.49 17.07
CA SER A 3 5.93 8.64 17.38
C SER A 3 4.90 8.85 16.26
N PRO A 4 3.82 9.61 16.50
CA PRO A 4 2.87 9.95 15.44
C PRO A 4 3.54 10.61 14.23
N ASP A 5 4.50 11.52 14.44
CA ASP A 5 5.22 12.18 13.35
C ASP A 5 6.10 11.21 12.58
N GLN A 6 6.80 10.31 13.27
CA GLN A 6 7.59 9.26 12.62
C GLN A 6 6.71 8.35 11.78
N LEU A 7 5.56 7.95 12.30
CA LEU A 7 4.64 7.08 11.58
C LEU A 7 4.05 7.77 10.34
N ARG A 8 3.71 9.06 10.45
CA ARG A 8 3.25 9.86 9.30
C ARG A 8 4.34 9.97 8.24
N THR A 9 5.59 10.14 8.64
CA THR A 9 6.74 10.16 7.72
C THR A 9 6.87 8.82 7.01
N ARG A 10 6.72 7.70 7.73
CA ARG A 10 6.76 6.37 7.11
C ARG A 10 5.63 6.16 6.11
N ILE A 11 4.44 6.68 6.38
CA ILE A 11 3.33 6.65 5.42
C ILE A 11 3.69 7.45 4.16
N ALA A 12 4.27 8.64 4.30
CA ALA A 12 4.70 9.43 3.15
C ALA A 12 5.76 8.70 2.32
N GLU A 13 6.71 8.04 2.97
CA GLU A 13 7.73 7.21 2.30
C GLU A 13 7.09 6.03 1.57
N TYR A 14 6.08 5.40 2.17
CA TYR A 14 5.32 4.31 1.54
C TYR A 14 4.61 4.79 0.27
N VAL A 15 3.93 5.94 0.34
CA VAL A 15 3.28 6.55 -0.82
C VAL A 15 4.30 6.81 -1.94
N ASN A 16 5.46 7.38 -1.60
CA ASN A 16 6.53 7.62 -2.57
C ASN A 16 7.05 6.33 -3.18
N ALA A 17 7.23 5.28 -2.37
CA ALA A 17 7.68 3.98 -2.84
C ALA A 17 6.67 3.35 -3.82
N ILE A 18 5.39 3.38 -3.50
CA ILE A 18 4.33 2.89 -4.40
C ILE A 18 4.41 3.65 -5.74
N ASN A 19 4.52 4.97 -5.70
CA ASN A 19 4.56 5.81 -6.91
C ASN A 19 5.86 5.65 -7.71
N SER A 20 6.94 5.15 -7.10
CA SER A 20 8.18 4.88 -7.80
C SER A 20 8.07 3.69 -8.76
N ARG A 21 7.08 2.81 -8.56
CA ARG A 21 6.90 1.56 -9.32
C ARG A 21 8.16 0.67 -9.26
N ASP A 22 8.83 0.67 -8.12
CA ASP A 22 9.99 -0.17 -7.83
C ASP A 22 9.59 -1.15 -6.73
N ALA A 23 9.41 -2.42 -7.08
CA ALA A 23 8.92 -3.43 -6.16
C ALA A 23 9.86 -3.62 -4.96
N ASP A 24 11.18 -3.50 -5.16
CA ASP A 24 12.14 -3.63 -4.06
C ASP A 24 12.04 -2.44 -3.10
N ALA A 25 11.84 -1.23 -3.62
CA ALA A 25 11.64 -0.04 -2.79
C ALA A 25 10.36 -0.14 -1.97
N ILE A 26 9.29 -0.68 -2.55
CA ILE A 26 8.03 -0.91 -1.85
C ILE A 26 8.23 -1.95 -0.73
N ALA A 27 8.86 -3.07 -1.04
CA ALA A 27 9.07 -4.15 -0.08
C ALA A 27 9.98 -3.73 1.08
N ALA A 28 10.90 -2.77 0.85
CA ALA A 28 11.77 -2.23 1.89
C ALA A 28 11.01 -1.49 3.00
N GLN A 29 9.76 -1.09 2.76
CA GLN A 29 8.89 -0.45 3.76
C GLN A 29 8.32 -1.45 4.77
N PHE A 30 8.40 -2.74 4.46
CA PHE A 30 7.86 -3.84 5.26
C PHE A 30 8.96 -4.55 6.05
N THR A 31 8.55 -5.21 7.14
CA THR A 31 9.43 -6.17 7.81
C THR A 31 9.60 -7.42 6.93
N GLU A 32 10.63 -8.21 7.21
CA GLU A 32 10.94 -9.39 6.38
C GLU A 32 9.81 -10.42 6.35
N ASP A 33 9.07 -10.56 7.45
CA ASP A 33 7.97 -11.50 7.62
C ASP A 33 6.59 -10.84 7.59
N ALA A 34 6.48 -9.64 7.04
CA ALA A 34 5.24 -8.85 7.01
C ALA A 34 4.09 -9.57 6.29
N HIS A 35 2.89 -9.21 6.68
CA HIS A 35 1.65 -9.65 6.04
C HIS A 35 1.04 -8.49 5.26
N HIS A 36 0.74 -8.72 3.99
CA HIS A 36 0.13 -7.73 3.11
C HIS A 36 -1.17 -8.29 2.54
N HIS A 37 -2.28 -7.62 2.83
CA HIS A 37 -3.61 -7.99 2.35
C HIS A 37 -4.14 -6.90 1.42
N ASP A 38 -4.38 -7.24 0.16
CA ASP A 38 -4.80 -6.23 -0.81
C ASP A 38 -5.71 -6.84 -1.90
N PRO A 39 -7.01 -6.77 -1.72
CA PRO A 39 -7.73 -6.42 -0.48
C PRO A 39 -7.79 -7.60 0.50
N VAL A 40 -8.38 -7.40 1.68
CA VAL A 40 -8.47 -8.43 2.74
C VAL A 40 -9.24 -9.68 2.31
N SER A 41 -10.05 -9.61 1.27
CA SER A 41 -10.76 -10.77 0.72
C SER A 41 -9.86 -11.71 -0.07
N ASN A 42 -8.68 -11.26 -0.50
CA ASN A 42 -7.69 -12.11 -1.18
C ASN A 42 -6.79 -12.80 -0.17
N PRO A 43 -6.18 -13.95 -0.52
CA PRO A 43 -5.14 -14.54 0.32
C PRO A 43 -4.00 -13.54 0.55
N PRO A 44 -3.44 -13.48 1.75
CA PRO A 44 -2.38 -12.52 2.05
C PRO A 44 -1.07 -12.87 1.34
N ASN A 45 -0.30 -11.84 1.04
CA ASN A 45 1.10 -11.96 0.64
C ASN A 45 1.93 -11.98 1.91
N ILE A 46 2.56 -13.10 2.21
CA ILE A 46 3.32 -13.29 3.45
C ILE A 46 4.81 -13.25 3.16
N GLY A 47 5.50 -12.29 3.77
CA GLY A 47 6.95 -12.08 3.62
C GLY A 47 7.28 -11.17 2.44
N ARG A 48 8.47 -10.56 2.51
CA ARG A 48 8.94 -9.61 1.48
C ARG A 48 8.98 -10.21 0.08
N ALA A 49 9.40 -11.45 -0.07
CA ALA A 49 9.49 -12.09 -1.40
C ALA A 49 8.11 -12.15 -2.08
N ALA A 50 7.07 -12.52 -1.32
CA ALA A 50 5.70 -12.55 -1.84
C ALA A 50 5.18 -11.14 -2.15
N ILE A 51 5.54 -10.15 -1.33
CA ILE A 51 5.15 -8.75 -1.54
C ILE A 51 5.83 -8.20 -2.81
N VAL A 52 7.11 -8.48 -3.02
CA VAL A 52 7.82 -8.12 -4.25
C VAL A 52 7.10 -8.69 -5.47
N THR A 53 6.78 -9.98 -5.44
CA THR A 53 6.07 -10.65 -6.55
C THR A 53 4.72 -9.99 -6.83
N PHE A 54 3.97 -9.66 -5.78
CA PHE A 54 2.68 -9.00 -5.94
C PHE A 54 2.82 -7.66 -6.68
N PHE A 55 3.75 -6.82 -6.25
CA PHE A 55 3.95 -5.52 -6.90
C PHE A 55 4.59 -5.63 -8.29
N GLU A 56 5.51 -6.56 -8.48
CA GLU A 56 6.06 -6.82 -9.83
C GLU A 56 4.96 -7.21 -10.82
N ASN A 57 4.02 -8.05 -10.40
CA ASN A 57 2.88 -8.44 -11.24
C ASN A 57 1.99 -7.22 -11.56
N GLY A 58 1.72 -6.37 -10.60
CA GLY A 58 0.95 -5.14 -10.81
C GLY A 58 1.65 -4.17 -11.76
N ILE A 59 2.95 -4.01 -11.61
CA ILE A 59 3.77 -3.17 -12.48
C ILE A 59 3.74 -3.71 -13.91
N ALA A 60 3.95 -5.02 -14.08
CA ALA A 60 3.95 -5.66 -15.40
C ALA A 60 2.58 -5.59 -16.10
N ALA A 61 1.49 -5.59 -15.33
CA ALA A 61 0.13 -5.59 -15.86
C ALA A 61 -0.40 -4.18 -16.17
N SER A 62 0.35 -3.12 -15.89
CA SER A 62 -0.11 -1.74 -16.05
C SER A 62 0.95 -0.86 -16.69
N GLU A 63 0.52 0.26 -17.29
CA GLU A 63 1.43 1.25 -17.90
C GLU A 63 1.93 2.25 -16.86
N GLY A 64 1.14 2.51 -15.83
CA GLY A 64 1.46 3.46 -14.79
C GLY A 64 0.39 3.48 -13.73
N TRP A 65 0.70 4.12 -12.59
CA TRP A 65 -0.29 4.42 -11.57
C TRP A 65 0.08 5.66 -10.77
N THR A 66 -0.92 6.22 -10.11
CA THR A 66 -0.75 7.31 -9.14
C THR A 66 -1.47 6.93 -7.86
N PHE A 67 -0.74 6.87 -6.76
CA PHE A 67 -1.26 6.53 -5.44
C PHE A 67 -1.23 7.76 -4.54
N ALA A 68 -2.33 8.03 -3.85
CA ALA A 68 -2.44 9.16 -2.93
C ALA A 68 -3.08 8.72 -1.61
N ALA A 69 -2.53 9.19 -0.50
CA ALA A 69 -3.15 9.13 0.82
C ALA A 69 -3.89 10.46 1.04
N LYS A 70 -5.21 10.45 0.96
CA LYS A 70 -6.03 11.66 1.07
C LYS A 70 -6.17 12.13 2.51
N ALA A 71 -6.14 11.20 3.46
CA ALA A 71 -6.20 11.47 4.89
C ALA A 71 -5.35 10.42 5.60
N VAL A 72 -4.66 10.83 6.65
CA VAL A 72 -3.82 9.95 7.46
C VAL A 72 -4.18 10.14 8.93
N HIS A 73 -4.48 9.05 9.59
CA HIS A 73 -4.76 9.04 11.03
C HIS A 73 -3.83 8.03 11.69
N THR A 74 -3.31 8.38 12.86
CA THR A 74 -2.41 7.51 13.62
C THR A 74 -2.93 7.28 15.02
N CYS A 75 -2.69 6.08 15.53
CA CYS A 75 -2.97 5.73 16.91
C CYS A 75 -2.00 4.65 17.34
N ALA A 76 -1.20 4.91 18.38
CA ALA A 76 -0.14 4.00 18.83
C ALA A 76 0.81 3.66 17.66
N ASP A 77 1.02 2.38 17.39
CA ASP A 77 1.86 1.89 16.29
C ASP A 77 1.04 1.57 15.02
N ASN A 78 -0.19 2.06 14.95
CA ASN A 78 -1.11 1.87 13.83
C ASN A 78 -1.36 3.17 13.08
N ALA A 79 -1.61 3.04 11.78
CA ALA A 79 -2.08 4.15 10.96
C ALA A 79 -3.21 3.67 10.05
N ALA A 80 -4.12 4.59 9.74
CA ALA A 80 -5.18 4.36 8.77
C ALA A 80 -5.12 5.48 7.74
N ILE A 81 -5.18 5.12 6.47
CA ILE A 81 -5.24 6.11 5.39
C ILE A 81 -6.51 5.93 4.56
N ASP A 82 -7.04 7.05 4.09
CA ASP A 82 -8.02 7.09 3.03
C ASP A 82 -7.21 7.21 1.73
N PHE A 83 -7.19 6.15 0.91
CA PHE A 83 -6.34 6.13 -0.27
C PHE A 83 -7.13 6.11 -1.57
N GLU A 84 -6.45 6.53 -2.62
CA GLU A 84 -6.91 6.37 -4.00
C GLU A 84 -5.73 6.01 -4.87
N ILE A 85 -5.90 5.01 -5.72
CA ILE A 85 -4.92 4.67 -6.74
C ILE A 85 -5.58 4.68 -8.12
N ALA A 86 -4.98 5.39 -9.06
CA ALA A 86 -5.40 5.41 -10.46
C ALA A 86 -4.40 4.59 -11.28
N VAL A 87 -4.86 3.49 -11.87
CA VAL A 87 -4.03 2.56 -12.63
C VAL A 87 -4.36 2.67 -14.10
N VAL A 88 -3.36 2.92 -14.94
CA VAL A 88 -3.50 3.11 -16.38
C VAL A 88 -3.13 1.82 -17.11
N THR A 89 -4.01 1.35 -17.97
CA THR A 89 -3.78 0.16 -18.80
C THR A 89 -4.51 0.32 -20.13
N GLY A 90 -3.78 0.24 -21.25
CA GLY A 90 -4.38 0.27 -22.58
C GLY A 90 -5.20 1.53 -22.89
N GLY A 91 -4.81 2.69 -22.35
CA GLY A 91 -5.52 3.95 -22.54
C GLY A 91 -6.73 4.12 -21.63
N ALA A 92 -7.06 3.14 -20.80
CA ALA A 92 -8.11 3.22 -19.80
C ALA A 92 -7.52 3.42 -18.41
N THR A 93 -8.27 4.10 -17.53
CA THR A 93 -7.85 4.29 -16.13
C THR A 93 -8.86 3.61 -15.21
N MET A 94 -8.34 2.77 -14.32
CA MET A 94 -9.10 2.18 -13.21
C MET A 94 -8.70 2.87 -11.94
N THR A 95 -9.65 3.46 -11.24
CA THR A 95 -9.40 4.10 -9.94
C THR A 95 -10.01 3.26 -8.84
N ILE A 96 -9.21 2.97 -7.82
CA ILE A 96 -9.65 2.26 -6.61
C ILE A 96 -9.57 3.25 -5.46
N ALA A 97 -10.66 3.42 -4.71
CA ALA A 97 -10.70 4.22 -3.50
C ALA A 97 -11.02 3.31 -2.32
N GLY A 98 -10.29 3.45 -1.23
CA GLY A 98 -10.50 2.58 -0.07
C GLY A 98 -9.72 3.04 1.15
N ILE A 99 -9.64 2.15 2.12
CA ILE A 99 -8.93 2.39 3.38
C ILE A 99 -7.80 1.36 3.51
N GLU A 100 -6.63 1.81 3.94
CA GLU A 100 -5.54 0.90 4.33
C GLU A 100 -5.21 1.08 5.80
N ILE A 101 -5.05 -0.04 6.49
CA ILE A 101 -4.65 -0.08 7.90
C ILE A 101 -3.23 -0.65 7.99
N PHE A 102 -2.35 0.11 8.65
CA PHE A 102 -0.94 -0.22 8.82
C PHE A 102 -0.64 -0.52 10.27
N GLU A 103 0.13 -1.56 10.53
CA GLU A 103 0.76 -1.82 11.82
C GLU A 103 2.28 -1.76 11.63
N ALA A 104 2.97 -1.07 12.54
CA ALA A 104 4.41 -0.84 12.42
C ALA A 104 5.16 -1.43 13.63
N ASP A 105 6.44 -1.79 13.42
CA ASP A 105 7.35 -2.16 14.48
C ASP A 105 7.99 -0.91 15.13
N GLY A 106 8.92 -1.13 16.08
CA GLY A 106 9.58 -0.03 16.79
C GLY A 106 10.42 0.90 15.90
N GLU A 107 10.80 0.45 14.71
CA GLU A 107 11.55 1.24 13.72
C GLU A 107 10.64 1.90 12.68
N GLY A 108 9.34 1.64 12.75
CA GLY A 108 8.37 2.20 11.83
C GLY A 108 8.20 1.41 10.53
N ARG A 109 8.81 0.23 10.42
CA ARG A 109 8.54 -0.66 9.29
C ARG A 109 7.23 -1.39 9.50
N PHE A 110 6.52 -1.63 8.42
CA PHE A 110 5.19 -2.23 8.50
C PHE A 110 5.26 -3.75 8.67
N THR A 111 4.63 -4.22 9.73
CA THR A 111 4.46 -5.65 10.00
C THR A 111 3.20 -6.19 9.34
N SER A 112 2.21 -5.31 9.10
CA SER A 112 0.94 -5.66 8.48
C SER A 112 0.37 -4.45 7.76
N VAL A 113 -0.09 -4.66 6.54
CA VAL A 113 -0.88 -3.68 5.78
C VAL A 113 -2.11 -4.39 5.26
N ARG A 114 -3.29 -3.84 5.55
CA ARG A 114 -4.57 -4.39 5.12
C ARG A 114 -5.36 -3.33 4.36
N ALA A 115 -5.65 -3.61 3.10
CA ALA A 115 -6.47 -2.75 2.26
C ALA A 115 -7.91 -3.25 2.22
N TYR A 116 -8.84 -2.31 2.33
CA TYR A 116 -10.29 -2.53 2.34
C TYR A 116 -10.90 -1.83 1.14
N TRP A 117 -11.24 -2.60 0.12
CA TRP A 117 -11.96 -2.16 -1.07
C TRP A 117 -12.60 -3.37 -1.74
N ASP A 118 -13.65 -3.15 -2.50
CA ASP A 118 -14.30 -4.16 -3.33
C ASP A 118 -14.76 -3.55 -4.66
N ASP A 119 -15.55 -4.28 -5.43
CA ASP A 119 -15.98 -3.83 -6.76
C ASP A 119 -16.74 -2.50 -6.73
N ALA A 120 -17.42 -2.18 -5.62
CA ALA A 120 -18.13 -0.90 -5.47
C ALA A 120 -17.20 0.31 -5.41
N ASP A 121 -15.92 0.07 -5.11
CA ASP A 121 -14.89 1.12 -4.97
C ASP A 121 -14.12 1.36 -6.26
N LEU A 122 -14.45 0.66 -7.34
CA LEU A 122 -13.80 0.78 -8.64
C LEU A 122 -14.53 1.78 -9.53
N THR A 123 -13.76 2.64 -10.19
CA THR A 123 -14.26 3.57 -11.20
C THR A 123 -13.40 3.46 -12.45
N PHE A 124 -14.03 3.42 -13.62
CA PHE A 124 -13.32 3.29 -14.89
C PHE A 124 -13.56 4.53 -15.75
N THR A 125 -12.48 5.04 -16.35
CA THR A 125 -12.55 6.19 -17.26
C THR A 125 -11.70 6.00 -18.52
#